data_707c89eaf48f8e5c7b9e25d8af371b6b
#
_entry.id   707c89eaf48f8e5c7b9e25d8af371b6b
#
_cell.length_a   1.000
_cell.length_b   1.000
_cell.length_c   1.000
_cell.angle_alpha   90.00
_cell.angle_beta   90.00
_cell.angle_gamma   90.00
#
_symmetry.space_group_name_H-M   'P 1'
#
loop_
_entity.id
_entity.type
_entity.pdbx_description
1 polymer ?
#
loop_
_entity_poly.entity_id
_entity_poly.type
_entity_poly.pdbx_seq_one_letter_code
_entity_poly.pdbx_strand_id
1 'polypeptide(L)'
;MSAAAAGAPAVVVPNWDGLEWLPGCLDSLAAQTLAPSEVVVVDNGSTDGSLELLAGRGDDVRVLELGRNTGFAFAANRGVEAVDADLVALVNTDVVLEPDWLERMSRALAEHPRAASAACKMVDLREPHVLYDAGDFLRRDGACEQRGRFERDRGRFDAPGDAFSACAGAALYRRDAFLAAGGFDERFFAYLEDVDLGLRLRLAGWGCRYEPAVARHAGGGTSGRLERPLEGWVERNTLLLVARAFPARWAPYVAYRQAGWAWHALRDGGLRAHLEGAAAALPLLPAMLRERRALRRAAVVPVERAVPWRPIRRTAAAGRAGRA
;
A
#
# COMPACT_ATOMS: atom_id res chain seq x y z
N MET A 1 -2.47 -32.37 7.56
CA MET A 1 -3.06 -32.00 6.27
C MET A 1 -1.95 -31.33 5.47
N SER A 2 -1.50 -31.96 4.40
CA SER A 2 -0.48 -31.44 3.50
C SER A 2 -0.99 -30.10 2.97
N ALA A 3 -0.21 -29.01 3.12
CA ALA A 3 -0.45 -27.77 2.42
C ALA A 3 -0.36 -28.11 0.92
N ALA A 4 -1.48 -28.10 0.23
CA ALA A 4 -1.44 -28.11 -1.23
C ALA A 4 -0.55 -26.91 -1.63
N ALA A 5 0.44 -27.18 -2.50
CA ALA A 5 1.27 -26.12 -3.02
C ALA A 5 0.33 -25.11 -3.68
N ALA A 6 0.26 -23.90 -3.14
CA ALA A 6 -0.49 -22.84 -3.77
C ALA A 6 0.05 -22.67 -5.20
N GLY A 7 -0.84 -22.51 -6.17
CA GLY A 7 -0.44 -22.26 -7.56
C GLY A 7 0.45 -21.01 -7.64
N ALA A 8 1.09 -20.79 -8.78
CA ALA A 8 1.87 -19.58 -8.99
C ALA A 8 0.96 -18.34 -8.82
N PRO A 9 1.42 -17.27 -8.14
CA PRO A 9 0.64 -16.07 -7.95
C PRO A 9 0.33 -15.37 -9.27
N ALA A 10 -0.84 -14.72 -9.36
CA ALA A 10 -1.07 -13.69 -10.36
C ALA A 10 -0.41 -12.37 -9.93
N VAL A 11 -0.06 -11.53 -10.90
CA VAL A 11 0.49 -10.19 -10.64
C VAL A 11 -0.44 -9.14 -11.25
N VAL A 12 -0.79 -8.14 -10.47
CA VAL A 12 -1.58 -6.99 -10.90
C VAL A 12 -0.72 -5.73 -10.81
N VAL A 13 -0.64 -5.01 -11.93
CA VAL A 13 0.14 -3.77 -12.08
C VAL A 13 -0.82 -2.62 -12.42
N PRO A 14 -1.26 -1.81 -11.44
CA PRO A 14 -1.99 -0.59 -11.73
C PRO A 14 -1.08 0.42 -12.45
N ASN A 15 -1.48 0.85 -13.64
CA ASN A 15 -0.75 1.80 -14.47
C ASN A 15 -1.56 3.08 -14.70
N TRP A 16 -0.93 4.23 -14.52
CA TRP A 16 -1.45 5.54 -14.95
C TRP A 16 -0.29 6.46 -15.34
N ASP A 17 -0.18 6.74 -16.65
CA ASP A 17 0.92 7.53 -17.22
C ASP A 17 2.30 7.06 -16.74
N GLY A 18 2.52 5.73 -16.73
CA GLY A 18 3.71 5.08 -16.20
C GLY A 18 4.72 4.63 -17.25
N LEU A 19 4.64 5.13 -18.50
CA LEU A 19 5.47 4.70 -19.64
C LEU A 19 6.96 4.63 -19.31
N GLU A 20 7.48 5.60 -18.53
CA GLU A 20 8.88 5.65 -18.14
C GLU A 20 9.33 4.41 -17.34
N TRP A 21 8.45 3.88 -16.50
CA TRP A 21 8.77 2.84 -15.53
C TRP A 21 8.30 1.45 -15.97
N LEU A 22 7.21 1.40 -16.72
CA LEU A 22 6.52 0.18 -17.11
C LEU A 22 7.43 -0.89 -17.75
N PRO A 23 8.39 -0.57 -18.66
CA PRO A 23 9.30 -1.57 -19.21
C PRO A 23 10.11 -2.28 -18.13
N GLY A 24 10.75 -1.54 -17.24
CA GLY A 24 11.58 -2.12 -16.17
C GLY A 24 10.78 -2.97 -15.18
N CYS A 25 9.55 -2.57 -14.87
CA CYS A 25 8.62 -3.33 -14.05
C CYS A 25 8.31 -4.68 -14.73
N LEU A 26 7.84 -4.67 -15.98
CA LEU A 26 7.45 -5.87 -16.72
C LEU A 26 8.64 -6.80 -16.96
N ASP A 27 9.81 -6.27 -17.29
CA ASP A 27 11.04 -7.07 -17.47
C ASP A 27 11.45 -7.76 -16.17
N SER A 28 11.29 -7.11 -15.01
CA SER A 28 11.56 -7.71 -13.69
C SER A 28 10.57 -8.82 -13.33
N LEU A 29 9.33 -8.74 -13.80
CA LEU A 29 8.32 -9.79 -13.64
C LEU A 29 8.63 -10.99 -14.53
N ALA A 30 9.05 -10.77 -15.77
CA ALA A 30 9.46 -11.84 -16.67
C ALA A 30 10.73 -12.57 -16.19
N ALA A 31 11.58 -11.91 -15.40
CA ALA A 31 12.81 -12.46 -14.84
C ALA A 31 12.64 -13.21 -13.51
N GLN A 32 11.41 -13.36 -12.99
CA GLN A 32 11.18 -14.03 -11.71
C GLN A 32 11.52 -15.53 -11.78
N THR A 33 12.19 -16.06 -10.73
CA THR A 33 12.49 -17.51 -10.58
C THR A 33 11.21 -18.35 -10.47
N LEU A 34 10.19 -17.83 -9.82
CA LEU A 34 8.82 -18.35 -9.84
C LEU A 34 8.02 -17.49 -10.84
N ALA A 35 7.79 -18.00 -12.04
CA ALA A 35 6.98 -17.28 -13.02
C ALA A 35 5.56 -17.02 -12.48
N PRO A 36 5.00 -15.81 -12.65
CA PRO A 36 3.60 -15.55 -12.32
C PRO A 36 2.66 -16.40 -13.17
N SER A 37 1.49 -16.77 -12.66
CA SER A 37 0.46 -17.47 -13.43
C SER A 37 -0.12 -16.60 -14.55
N GLU A 38 -0.23 -15.30 -14.31
CA GLU A 38 -0.60 -14.28 -15.28
C GLU A 38 -0.12 -12.90 -14.77
N VAL A 39 0.10 -11.98 -15.69
CA VAL A 39 0.36 -10.56 -15.41
C VAL A 39 -0.78 -9.72 -15.98
N VAL A 40 -1.46 -8.97 -15.12
CA VAL A 40 -2.55 -8.09 -15.51
C VAL A 40 -2.13 -6.64 -15.26
N VAL A 41 -1.99 -5.86 -16.32
CA VAL A 41 -1.81 -4.41 -16.23
C VAL A 41 -3.18 -3.75 -16.28
N VAL A 42 -3.52 -3.00 -15.25
CA VAL A 42 -4.76 -2.21 -15.21
C VAL A 42 -4.44 -0.79 -15.62
N ASP A 43 -4.70 -0.46 -16.88
CA ASP A 43 -4.50 0.88 -17.37
C ASP A 43 -5.62 1.81 -16.90
N ASN A 44 -5.25 2.77 -16.09
CA ASN A 44 -6.15 3.70 -15.42
C ASN A 44 -6.35 5.00 -16.22
N GLY A 45 -6.44 4.87 -17.55
CA GLY A 45 -6.65 5.98 -18.47
C GLY A 45 -5.39 6.76 -18.78
N SER A 46 -4.31 6.06 -19.11
CA SER A 46 -3.03 6.66 -19.52
C SER A 46 -3.13 7.38 -20.86
N THR A 47 -2.31 8.42 -21.01
CA THR A 47 -2.24 9.27 -22.23
C THR A 47 -0.78 9.44 -22.71
N ASP A 48 0.17 8.73 -22.12
CA ASP A 48 1.61 8.89 -22.32
C ASP A 48 2.26 7.88 -23.27
N GLY A 49 1.46 7.02 -23.94
CA GLY A 49 1.97 5.94 -24.80
C GLY A 49 2.11 4.59 -24.08
N SER A 50 1.64 4.47 -22.82
CA SER A 50 1.65 3.21 -22.07
C SER A 50 0.86 2.10 -22.80
N LEU A 51 -0.30 2.41 -23.40
CA LEU A 51 -1.12 1.44 -24.11
C LEU A 51 -0.45 0.91 -25.37
N GLU A 52 0.23 1.77 -26.12
CA GLU A 52 1.00 1.38 -27.29
C GLU A 52 2.16 0.44 -26.93
N LEU A 53 2.85 0.71 -25.82
CA LEU A 53 3.89 -0.17 -25.29
C LEU A 53 3.31 -1.53 -24.91
N LEU A 54 2.18 -1.54 -24.20
CA LEU A 54 1.51 -2.78 -23.76
C LEU A 54 1.01 -3.61 -24.94
N ALA A 55 0.46 -2.98 -25.97
CA ALA A 55 0.06 -3.67 -27.20
C ALA A 55 1.25 -4.39 -27.88
N GLY A 56 2.47 -3.85 -27.75
CA GLY A 56 3.69 -4.48 -28.25
C GLY A 56 4.18 -5.69 -27.44
N ARG A 57 3.65 -5.93 -26.23
CA ARG A 57 4.01 -7.08 -25.37
C ARG A 57 3.23 -8.37 -25.71
N GLY A 58 2.22 -8.29 -26.57
CA GLY A 58 1.43 -9.45 -26.99
C GLY A 58 0.73 -10.16 -25.84
N ASP A 59 0.78 -11.50 -25.85
CA ASP A 59 0.07 -12.34 -24.86
C ASP A 59 0.79 -12.45 -23.50
N ASP A 60 1.97 -11.85 -23.34
CA ASP A 60 2.72 -11.90 -22.09
C ASP A 60 2.03 -11.10 -20.96
N VAL A 61 1.17 -10.15 -21.33
CA VAL A 61 0.50 -9.24 -20.41
C VAL A 61 -0.96 -9.06 -20.82
N ARG A 62 -1.89 -9.31 -19.90
CA ARG A 62 -3.29 -8.99 -20.10
C ARG A 62 -3.56 -7.54 -19.67
N VAL A 63 -4.18 -6.74 -20.52
CA VAL A 63 -4.48 -5.34 -20.24
C VAL A 63 -5.97 -5.16 -19.91
N LEU A 64 -6.27 -4.45 -18.82
CA LEU A 64 -7.59 -3.97 -18.46
C LEU A 64 -7.62 -2.45 -18.55
N GLU A 65 -8.37 -1.90 -19.50
CA GLU A 65 -8.49 -0.45 -19.70
C GLU A 65 -9.68 0.12 -18.94
N LEU A 66 -9.43 1.11 -18.06
CA LEU A 66 -10.47 1.82 -17.31
C LEU A 66 -10.90 3.13 -17.98
N GLY A 67 -10.15 3.60 -18.97
CA GLY A 67 -10.46 4.76 -19.79
C GLY A 67 -10.34 6.13 -19.10
N ARG A 68 -10.12 6.16 -17.79
CA ARG A 68 -9.90 7.38 -16.99
C ARG A 68 -9.22 7.06 -15.68
N ASN A 69 -8.55 8.03 -15.07
CA ASN A 69 -7.98 7.87 -13.74
C ASN A 69 -9.09 7.75 -12.66
N THR A 70 -9.24 6.54 -12.13
CA THR A 70 -10.20 6.19 -11.07
C THR A 70 -9.58 6.11 -9.69
N GLY A 71 -8.26 6.36 -9.60
CA GLY A 71 -7.44 6.18 -8.40
C GLY A 71 -6.84 4.78 -8.29
N PHE A 72 -5.78 4.68 -7.49
CA PHE A 72 -5.05 3.44 -7.29
C PHE A 72 -5.94 2.33 -6.68
N ALA A 73 -6.71 2.67 -5.65
CA ALA A 73 -7.56 1.71 -4.93
C ALA A 73 -8.55 1.00 -5.86
N PHE A 74 -9.23 1.75 -6.75
CA PHE A 74 -10.16 1.18 -7.72
C PHE A 74 -9.44 0.30 -8.75
N ALA A 75 -8.36 0.82 -9.35
CA ALA A 75 -7.62 0.09 -10.37
C ALA A 75 -7.06 -1.24 -9.83
N ALA A 76 -6.46 -1.22 -8.63
CA ALA A 76 -5.96 -2.43 -7.98
C ALA A 76 -7.08 -3.43 -7.68
N ASN A 77 -8.25 -2.98 -7.19
CA ASN A 77 -9.41 -3.86 -6.95
C ASN A 77 -9.85 -4.54 -8.26
N ARG A 78 -10.00 -3.79 -9.35
CA ARG A 78 -10.40 -4.37 -10.66
C ARG A 78 -9.41 -5.44 -11.14
N GLY A 79 -8.11 -5.20 -10.94
CA GLY A 79 -7.09 -6.20 -11.26
C GLY A 79 -7.21 -7.46 -10.41
N VAL A 80 -7.36 -7.32 -9.08
CA VAL A 80 -7.52 -8.46 -8.17
C VAL A 80 -8.80 -9.26 -8.44
N GLU A 81 -9.88 -8.59 -8.80
CA GLU A 81 -11.15 -9.24 -9.18
C GLU A 81 -11.03 -10.03 -10.48
N ALA A 82 -10.23 -9.54 -11.43
CA ALA A 82 -10.10 -10.10 -12.77
C ALA A 82 -9.21 -11.34 -12.85
N VAL A 83 -8.36 -11.62 -11.85
CA VAL A 83 -7.48 -12.79 -11.83
C VAL A 83 -8.14 -13.96 -11.10
N ASP A 84 -7.74 -15.21 -11.46
CA ASP A 84 -8.20 -16.43 -10.80
C ASP A 84 -6.99 -17.19 -10.23
N ALA A 85 -6.48 -16.70 -9.12
CA ALA A 85 -5.33 -17.27 -8.40
C ALA A 85 -5.54 -17.16 -6.89
N ASP A 86 -4.98 -18.12 -6.12
CA ASP A 86 -5.06 -18.08 -4.65
C ASP A 86 -4.27 -16.91 -4.05
N LEU A 87 -3.17 -16.55 -4.69
CA LEU A 87 -2.29 -15.46 -4.30
C LEU A 87 -2.23 -14.41 -5.40
N VAL A 88 -2.28 -13.14 -5.01
CA VAL A 88 -2.14 -12.01 -5.93
C VAL A 88 -1.08 -11.03 -5.43
N ALA A 89 -0.11 -10.74 -6.28
CA ALA A 89 0.86 -9.69 -6.05
C ALA A 89 0.33 -8.36 -6.63
N LEU A 90 0.40 -7.30 -5.83
CA LEU A 90 0.24 -5.93 -6.31
C LEU A 90 1.63 -5.33 -6.47
N VAL A 91 1.92 -4.78 -7.63
CA VAL A 91 3.22 -4.19 -7.96
C VAL A 91 2.99 -2.89 -8.73
N ASN A 92 3.53 -1.78 -8.23
CA ASN A 92 3.46 -0.50 -8.94
C ASN A 92 4.35 -0.52 -10.18
N THR A 93 3.99 0.29 -11.18
CA THR A 93 4.79 0.44 -12.41
C THR A 93 6.22 0.95 -12.14
N ASP A 94 6.42 1.75 -11.09
CA ASP A 94 7.72 2.31 -10.70
C ASP A 94 8.51 1.41 -9.72
N VAL A 95 8.22 0.09 -9.77
CA VAL A 95 8.90 -0.94 -8.98
C VAL A 95 9.62 -1.95 -9.88
N VAL A 96 10.84 -2.28 -9.51
CA VAL A 96 11.65 -3.36 -10.11
C VAL A 96 11.89 -4.40 -9.01
N LEU A 97 11.47 -5.64 -9.26
CA LEU A 97 11.60 -6.75 -8.31
C LEU A 97 12.94 -7.48 -8.49
N GLU A 98 13.56 -7.92 -7.39
CA GLU A 98 14.66 -8.90 -7.49
C GLU A 98 14.13 -10.27 -7.96
N PRO A 99 14.95 -11.07 -8.66
CA PRO A 99 14.48 -12.29 -9.33
C PRO A 99 13.81 -13.33 -8.42
N ASP A 100 14.16 -13.39 -7.14
CA ASP A 100 13.61 -14.34 -6.16
C ASP A 100 12.41 -13.80 -5.37
N TRP A 101 11.92 -12.60 -5.71
CA TRP A 101 10.93 -11.90 -4.91
C TRP A 101 9.62 -12.68 -4.81
N LEU A 102 9.04 -13.10 -5.95
CA LEU A 102 7.75 -13.76 -5.99
C LEU A 102 7.79 -15.14 -5.30
N GLU A 103 8.88 -15.87 -5.48
CA GLU A 103 9.12 -17.16 -4.82
C GLU A 103 9.19 -17.00 -3.29
N ARG A 104 9.99 -16.04 -2.80
CA ARG A 104 10.17 -15.80 -1.38
C ARG A 104 8.88 -15.33 -0.71
N MET A 105 8.16 -14.40 -1.35
CA MET A 105 6.89 -13.90 -0.84
C MET A 105 5.83 -14.99 -0.77
N SER A 106 5.76 -15.86 -1.80
CA SER A 106 4.84 -17.01 -1.84
C SER A 106 5.14 -18.00 -0.73
N ARG A 107 6.41 -18.35 -0.54
CA ARG A 107 6.87 -19.22 0.55
C ARG A 107 6.53 -18.64 1.92
N ALA A 108 6.74 -17.33 2.11
CA ALA A 108 6.42 -16.65 3.37
C ALA A 108 4.93 -16.78 3.73
N LEU A 109 4.02 -16.67 2.76
CA LEU A 109 2.59 -16.91 3.00
C LEU A 109 2.26 -18.39 3.19
N ALA A 110 2.90 -19.30 2.46
CA ALA A 110 2.68 -20.74 2.62
C ALA A 110 3.06 -21.22 4.04
N GLU A 111 4.16 -20.74 4.58
CA GLU A 111 4.65 -21.05 5.93
C GLU A 111 3.82 -20.37 7.04
N HIS A 112 3.07 -19.31 6.69
CA HIS A 112 2.29 -18.54 7.65
C HIS A 112 0.79 -18.48 7.27
N PRO A 113 0.01 -19.57 7.45
CA PRO A 113 -1.38 -19.65 6.99
C PRO A 113 -2.33 -18.64 7.66
N ARG A 114 -1.91 -17.99 8.74
CA ARG A 114 -2.66 -16.91 9.39
C ARG A 114 -2.30 -15.50 8.89
N ALA A 115 -1.37 -15.38 7.96
CA ALA A 115 -1.07 -14.11 7.30
C ALA A 115 -1.91 -13.97 6.03
N ALA A 116 -2.69 -12.89 5.92
CA ALA A 116 -3.44 -12.55 4.71
C ALA A 116 -2.59 -11.82 3.68
N SER A 117 -1.48 -11.21 4.12
CA SER A 117 -0.58 -10.46 3.25
C SER A 117 0.88 -10.62 3.66
N ALA A 118 1.77 -10.39 2.71
CA ALA A 118 3.20 -10.29 2.94
C ALA A 118 3.72 -8.94 2.45
N ALA A 119 4.46 -8.26 3.32
CA ALA A 119 5.22 -7.05 3.03
C ALA A 119 6.66 -7.41 2.70
N CYS A 120 7.29 -6.70 1.78
CA CYS A 120 8.67 -6.93 1.37
C CYS A 120 9.62 -5.84 1.89
N LYS A 121 10.91 -6.00 1.62
CA LYS A 121 11.92 -4.99 1.81
C LYS A 121 12.00 -4.12 0.57
N MET A 122 11.45 -2.90 0.64
CA MET A 122 11.57 -1.94 -0.44
C MET A 122 12.76 -1.03 -0.20
N VAL A 123 13.57 -0.84 -1.23
CA VAL A 123 14.70 0.10 -1.23
C VAL A 123 14.51 1.13 -2.36
N ASP A 124 15.19 2.26 -2.25
CA ASP A 124 15.15 3.27 -3.32
C ASP A 124 15.80 2.70 -4.59
N LEU A 125 15.17 2.94 -5.75
CA LEU A 125 15.65 2.42 -7.04
C LEU A 125 16.99 3.02 -7.44
N ARG A 126 17.22 4.31 -7.15
CA ARG A 126 18.44 5.04 -7.52
C ARG A 126 19.53 4.90 -6.45
N GLU A 127 19.11 4.80 -5.18
CA GLU A 127 19.99 4.63 -4.02
C GLU A 127 19.67 3.34 -3.25
N PRO A 128 20.04 2.14 -3.76
CA PRO A 128 19.62 0.84 -3.18
C PRO A 128 20.06 0.61 -1.74
N HIS A 129 20.93 1.46 -1.20
CA HIS A 129 21.33 1.46 0.20
C HIS A 129 20.42 2.32 1.11
N VAL A 130 19.37 2.92 0.55
CA VAL A 130 18.34 3.69 1.27
C VAL A 130 17.06 2.87 1.31
N LEU A 131 16.52 2.69 2.50
CA LEU A 131 15.25 1.98 2.68
C LEU A 131 14.07 2.88 2.27
N TYR A 132 13.15 2.32 1.51
CA TYR A 132 11.88 2.94 1.18
C TYR A 132 10.78 2.48 2.14
N ASP A 133 10.66 1.16 2.35
CA ASP A 133 9.71 0.56 3.28
C ASP A 133 10.16 -0.85 3.71
N ALA A 134 9.86 -1.21 4.94
CA ALA A 134 10.00 -2.56 5.47
C ALA A 134 8.72 -3.01 6.20
N GLY A 135 7.56 -2.68 5.62
CA GLY A 135 6.23 -2.87 6.18
C GLY A 135 5.76 -1.66 7.00
N ASP A 136 4.47 -1.40 6.91
CA ASP A 136 3.85 -0.26 7.57
C ASP A 136 3.65 -0.46 9.06
N PHE A 137 3.36 0.63 9.73
CA PHE A 137 2.99 0.68 11.12
C PHE A 137 1.93 1.76 11.37
N LEU A 138 0.77 1.37 11.94
CA LEU A 138 -0.28 2.29 12.33
C LEU A 138 -0.20 2.61 13.82
N ARG A 139 -0.24 3.88 14.18
CA ARG A 139 -0.21 4.39 15.55
C ARG A 139 -1.59 4.82 16.03
N ARG A 140 -1.79 4.84 17.37
CA ARG A 140 -3.05 5.28 17.98
C ARG A 140 -3.33 6.77 17.84
N ASP A 141 -2.37 7.55 17.38
CA ASP A 141 -2.54 8.97 17.04
C ASP A 141 -2.90 9.19 15.57
N GLY A 142 -3.10 8.10 14.80
CA GLY A 142 -3.46 8.14 13.38
C GLY A 142 -2.27 8.18 12.43
N ALA A 143 -1.05 8.35 12.92
CA ALA A 143 0.11 8.35 12.05
C ALA A 143 0.36 6.93 11.48
N CYS A 144 0.53 6.87 10.17
CA CYS A 144 1.03 5.71 9.45
C CYS A 144 2.51 5.92 9.17
N GLU A 145 3.34 4.98 9.55
CA GLU A 145 4.80 5.05 9.42
C GLU A 145 5.27 3.84 8.61
N GLN A 146 6.05 4.08 7.58
CA GLN A 146 6.79 3.06 6.86
C GLN A 146 8.08 2.77 7.64
N ARG A 147 8.31 1.49 7.98
CA ARG A 147 9.49 1.12 8.76
C ARG A 147 10.76 1.34 7.94
N GLY A 148 11.71 2.05 8.52
CA GLY A 148 13.00 2.33 7.90
C GLY A 148 13.00 3.40 6.80
N ARG A 149 11.86 4.05 6.51
CA ARG A 149 11.79 5.02 5.42
C ARG A 149 12.88 6.10 5.52
N PHE A 150 13.63 6.28 4.42
CA PHE A 150 14.78 7.18 4.30
C PHE A 150 15.97 6.86 5.23
N GLU A 151 15.93 5.74 5.96
CA GLU A 151 17.11 5.27 6.72
C GLU A 151 18.07 4.56 5.75
N ARG A 152 19.38 4.70 6.04
CA ARG A 152 20.38 3.88 5.34
C ARG A 152 20.21 2.43 5.77
N ASP A 153 20.16 1.52 4.79
CA ASP A 153 20.13 0.10 5.07
C ASP A 153 21.42 -0.38 5.75
N ARG A 154 21.28 -0.93 6.94
CA ARG A 154 22.37 -1.48 7.75
C ARG A 154 22.05 -2.90 8.23
N GLY A 155 21.19 -3.61 7.51
CA GLY A 155 20.79 -4.98 7.82
C GLY A 155 19.73 -5.11 8.92
N ARG A 156 19.18 -4.01 9.44
CA ARG A 156 18.16 -4.05 10.50
C ARG A 156 16.90 -4.78 10.09
N PHE A 157 16.61 -4.82 8.80
CA PHE A 157 15.42 -5.44 8.23
C PHE A 157 15.75 -6.64 7.33
N ASP A 158 16.88 -7.33 7.57
CA ASP A 158 17.26 -8.52 6.79
C ASP A 158 16.66 -9.81 7.34
N ALA A 159 16.01 -9.76 8.50
CA ALA A 159 15.33 -10.90 9.09
C ALA A 159 13.82 -10.81 8.88
N PRO A 160 13.14 -11.95 8.55
CA PRO A 160 11.68 -11.98 8.43
C PRO A 160 11.02 -11.71 9.79
N GLY A 161 9.76 -11.24 9.76
CA GLY A 161 9.03 -10.90 10.96
C GLY A 161 7.56 -10.56 10.66
N ASP A 162 6.91 -9.84 11.58
CA ASP A 162 5.55 -9.35 11.38
C ASP A 162 5.57 -7.86 11.03
N ALA A 163 4.64 -7.47 10.16
CA ALA A 163 4.33 -6.08 9.85
C ALA A 163 2.89 -5.75 10.23
N PHE A 164 2.53 -4.49 10.30
CA PHE A 164 1.13 -4.08 10.50
C PHE A 164 0.33 -4.28 9.21
N SER A 165 0.80 -3.76 8.10
CA SER A 165 0.28 -3.91 6.75
C SER A 165 1.43 -3.98 5.75
N ALA A 166 1.11 -4.34 4.53
CA ALA A 166 2.02 -4.35 3.42
C ALA A 166 1.74 -3.15 2.53
N CYS A 167 2.78 -2.38 2.20
CA CYS A 167 2.68 -1.30 1.22
C CYS A 167 2.31 -1.87 -0.14
N ALA A 168 1.17 -1.44 -0.69
CA ALA A 168 0.63 -1.96 -1.94
C ALA A 168 1.49 -1.66 -3.18
N GLY A 169 2.57 -0.89 -3.02
CA GLY A 169 3.56 -0.70 -4.09
C GLY A 169 4.31 -1.96 -4.48
N ALA A 170 4.53 -2.91 -3.52
CA ALA A 170 5.01 -4.27 -3.77
C ALA A 170 4.58 -5.17 -2.61
N ALA A 171 3.50 -5.91 -2.76
CA ALA A 171 2.92 -6.75 -1.72
C ALA A 171 2.28 -8.01 -2.30
N LEU A 172 2.24 -9.09 -1.52
CA LEU A 172 1.51 -10.30 -1.86
C LEU A 172 0.34 -10.49 -0.92
N TYR A 173 -0.83 -10.86 -1.46
CA TYR A 173 -2.06 -11.06 -0.71
C TYR A 173 -2.65 -12.46 -0.98
N ARG A 174 -3.31 -13.05 0.05
CA ARG A 174 -4.32 -14.08 -0.22
C ARG A 174 -5.52 -13.41 -0.82
N ARG A 175 -5.87 -13.80 -2.05
CA ARG A 175 -6.95 -13.19 -2.81
C ARG A 175 -8.30 -13.30 -2.10
N ASP A 176 -8.60 -14.46 -1.54
CA ASP A 176 -9.83 -14.71 -0.79
C ASP A 176 -9.96 -13.78 0.43
N ALA A 177 -8.87 -13.61 1.20
CA ALA A 177 -8.85 -12.71 2.35
C ALA A 177 -8.96 -11.24 1.94
N PHE A 178 -8.31 -10.84 0.83
CA PHE A 178 -8.41 -9.49 0.26
C PHE A 178 -9.87 -9.19 -0.13
N LEU A 179 -10.50 -10.08 -0.89
CA LEU A 179 -11.89 -9.91 -1.35
C LEU A 179 -12.90 -9.99 -0.21
N ALA A 180 -12.74 -10.93 0.73
CA ALA A 180 -13.59 -11.05 1.90
C ALA A 180 -13.53 -9.82 2.81
N ALA A 181 -12.39 -9.13 2.87
CA ALA A 181 -12.26 -7.85 3.55
C ALA A 181 -12.88 -6.68 2.77
N GLY A 182 -13.35 -6.90 1.53
CA GLY A 182 -13.94 -5.89 0.65
C GLY A 182 -12.90 -5.11 -0.17
N GLY A 183 -11.71 -5.66 -0.38
CA GLY A 183 -10.64 -5.01 -1.15
C GLY A 183 -10.16 -3.69 -0.53
N PHE A 184 -9.54 -2.86 -1.33
CA PHE A 184 -9.26 -1.47 -0.95
C PHE A 184 -10.54 -0.64 -0.94
N ASP A 185 -10.66 0.29 -0.01
CA ASP A 185 -11.76 1.24 -0.02
C ASP A 185 -11.49 2.32 -1.08
N GLU A 186 -12.26 2.29 -2.14
CA GLU A 186 -12.10 3.17 -3.31
C GLU A 186 -12.25 4.67 -2.98
N ARG A 187 -12.88 4.98 -1.83
CA ARG A 187 -12.97 6.36 -1.32
C ARG A 187 -11.61 6.93 -0.92
N PHE A 188 -10.60 6.09 -0.69
CA PHE A 188 -9.24 6.56 -0.44
C PHE A 188 -8.58 7.10 -1.70
N PHE A 189 -8.98 6.65 -2.88
CA PHE A 189 -8.39 6.98 -4.18
C PHE A 189 -6.94 6.53 -4.30
N ALA A 190 -6.03 7.10 -3.52
CA ALA A 190 -4.63 6.72 -3.37
C ALA A 190 -4.12 7.11 -1.98
N TYR A 191 -3.14 6.35 -1.46
CA TYR A 191 -2.52 6.45 -0.13
C TYR A 191 -3.40 6.01 1.03
N LEU A 192 -2.82 5.19 1.90
CA LEU A 192 -3.41 4.62 3.11
C LEU A 192 -4.58 3.64 2.88
N GLU A 193 -4.95 3.32 1.65
CA GLU A 193 -5.90 2.24 1.32
C GLU A 193 -5.37 0.88 1.78
N ASP A 194 -4.04 0.67 1.67
CA ASP A 194 -3.31 -0.51 2.13
C ASP A 194 -3.25 -0.61 3.65
N VAL A 195 -3.05 0.50 4.34
CA VAL A 195 -3.09 0.56 5.81
C VAL A 195 -4.51 0.32 6.32
N ASP A 196 -5.55 0.87 5.64
CA ASP A 196 -6.95 0.62 5.96
C ASP A 196 -7.31 -0.87 5.76
N LEU A 197 -6.91 -1.47 4.63
CA LEU A 197 -7.11 -2.89 4.40
C LEU A 197 -6.37 -3.73 5.45
N GLY A 198 -5.10 -3.41 5.74
CA GLY A 198 -4.32 -4.06 6.77
C GLY A 198 -4.99 -4.01 8.14
N LEU A 199 -5.60 -2.88 8.51
CA LEU A 199 -6.37 -2.74 9.74
C LEU A 199 -7.62 -3.64 9.73
N ARG A 200 -8.40 -3.66 8.62
CA ARG A 200 -9.59 -4.52 8.49
C ARG A 200 -9.24 -6.01 8.57
N LEU A 201 -8.17 -6.42 7.90
CA LEU A 201 -7.66 -7.79 7.98
C LEU A 201 -7.25 -8.17 9.41
N ARG A 202 -6.54 -7.27 10.12
CA ARG A 202 -6.16 -7.51 11.52
C ARG A 202 -7.36 -7.60 12.45
N LEU A 203 -8.37 -6.78 12.26
CA LEU A 203 -9.62 -6.86 13.03
C LEU A 203 -10.35 -8.19 12.76
N ALA A 204 -10.24 -8.73 11.56
CA ALA A 204 -10.75 -10.05 11.20
C ALA A 204 -9.87 -11.22 11.70
N GLY A 205 -8.73 -10.94 12.36
CA GLY A 205 -7.86 -11.97 12.95
C GLY A 205 -6.69 -12.40 12.06
N TRP A 206 -6.51 -11.79 10.89
CA TRP A 206 -5.38 -12.04 10.02
C TRP A 206 -4.11 -11.29 10.45
N GLY A 207 -2.95 -11.84 10.11
CA GLY A 207 -1.65 -11.18 10.22
C GLY A 207 -1.17 -10.61 8.89
N CYS A 208 -0.07 -9.84 8.95
CA CYS A 208 0.76 -9.48 7.80
C CYS A 208 2.18 -9.96 8.10
N ARG A 209 2.75 -10.76 7.20
CA ARG A 209 4.14 -11.25 7.31
C ARG A 209 5.08 -10.27 6.63
N TYR A 210 6.23 -10.00 7.23
CA TYR A 210 7.34 -9.30 6.59
C TYR A 210 8.37 -10.33 6.13
N GLU A 211 8.69 -10.33 4.84
CA GLU A 211 9.75 -11.11 4.22
C GLU A 211 10.75 -10.13 3.58
N PRO A 212 12.07 -10.24 3.85
CA PRO A 212 13.06 -9.33 3.28
C PRO A 212 13.42 -9.65 1.81
N ALA A 213 12.45 -10.10 1.01
CA ALA A 213 12.55 -10.11 -0.45
C ALA A 213 12.63 -8.67 -0.94
N VAL A 214 13.56 -8.37 -1.86
CA VAL A 214 13.88 -6.99 -2.22
C VAL A 214 13.07 -6.52 -3.43
N ALA A 215 12.44 -5.35 -3.28
CA ALA A 215 11.83 -4.59 -4.36
C ALA A 215 12.48 -3.19 -4.40
N ARG A 216 12.83 -2.71 -5.60
CA ARG A 216 13.40 -1.37 -5.80
C ARG A 216 12.30 -0.45 -6.29
N HIS A 217 12.07 0.67 -5.62
CA HIS A 217 10.98 1.60 -5.90
C HIS A 217 11.53 2.99 -6.21
N ALA A 218 11.09 3.58 -7.33
CA ALA A 218 11.54 4.92 -7.72
C ALA A 218 11.00 6.03 -6.81
N GLY A 219 9.84 5.78 -6.21
CA GLY A 219 9.23 6.73 -5.27
C GLY A 219 8.62 7.95 -5.95
N GLY A 220 7.31 7.95 -6.07
CA GLY A 220 6.58 9.11 -6.58
C GLY A 220 6.51 9.23 -8.11
N GLY A 221 6.75 8.14 -8.86
CA GLY A 221 6.76 8.14 -10.32
C GLY A 221 5.56 8.84 -10.97
N THR A 222 4.35 8.59 -10.48
CA THR A 222 3.13 9.23 -11.00
C THR A 222 2.43 10.13 -9.98
N SER A 223 2.76 10.03 -8.69
CA SER A 223 2.08 10.74 -7.61
C SER A 223 2.21 12.27 -7.67
N GLY A 224 3.28 12.79 -8.25
CA GLY A 224 3.45 14.23 -8.50
C GLY A 224 2.47 14.83 -9.51
N ARG A 225 1.75 13.99 -10.28
CA ARG A 225 0.74 14.39 -11.28
C ARG A 225 -0.69 14.37 -10.73
N LEU A 226 -0.89 13.95 -9.49
CA LEU A 226 -2.22 13.92 -8.87
C LEU A 226 -2.74 15.35 -8.63
N GLU A 227 -4.04 15.54 -8.75
CA GLU A 227 -4.73 16.84 -8.57
C GLU A 227 -4.47 17.49 -7.19
N ARG A 228 -4.16 16.67 -6.19
CA ARG A 228 -3.90 17.11 -4.82
C ARG A 228 -2.48 16.74 -4.42
N PRO A 229 -1.76 17.62 -3.71
CA PRO A 229 -0.47 17.29 -3.11
C PRO A 229 -0.56 16.08 -2.18
N LEU A 230 0.54 15.32 -2.05
CA LEU A 230 0.64 14.13 -1.20
C LEU A 230 0.13 14.38 0.23
N GLU A 231 0.53 15.50 0.82
CA GLU A 231 0.16 15.89 2.19
C GLU A 231 -1.36 16.02 2.34
N GLY A 232 -2.03 16.55 1.31
CA GLY A 232 -3.49 16.67 1.30
C GLY A 232 -4.21 15.33 1.20
N TRP A 233 -3.67 14.38 0.42
CA TRP A 233 -4.20 13.01 0.36
C TRP A 233 -3.99 12.26 1.68
N VAL A 234 -2.79 12.34 2.24
CA VAL A 234 -2.45 11.68 3.52
C VAL A 234 -3.31 12.24 4.65
N GLU A 235 -3.49 13.56 4.74
CA GLU A 235 -4.36 14.19 5.75
C GLU A 235 -5.80 13.69 5.63
N ARG A 236 -6.39 13.80 4.44
CA ARG A 236 -7.75 13.35 4.16
C ARG A 236 -7.95 11.88 4.57
N ASN A 237 -7.07 11.02 4.12
CA ASN A 237 -7.20 9.58 4.29
C ASN A 237 -6.90 9.14 5.73
N THR A 238 -6.01 9.83 6.45
CA THR A 238 -5.84 9.65 7.90
C THR A 238 -7.15 9.92 8.65
N LEU A 239 -7.86 11.00 8.33
CA LEU A 239 -9.13 11.32 8.97
C LEU A 239 -10.20 10.24 8.67
N LEU A 240 -10.25 9.71 7.44
CA LEU A 240 -11.15 8.60 7.08
C LEU A 240 -10.84 7.34 7.87
N LEU A 241 -9.57 6.94 7.93
CA LEU A 241 -9.09 5.76 8.66
C LEU A 241 -9.43 5.87 10.16
N VAL A 242 -9.13 7.01 10.78
CA VAL A 242 -9.43 7.30 12.19
C VAL A 242 -10.94 7.26 12.44
N ALA A 243 -11.73 7.92 11.59
CA ALA A 243 -13.18 7.93 11.70
C ALA A 243 -13.78 6.54 11.63
N ARG A 244 -13.26 5.67 10.75
CA ARG A 244 -13.76 4.30 10.54
C ARG A 244 -13.48 3.37 11.73
N ALA A 245 -12.31 3.46 12.36
CA ALA A 245 -11.87 2.40 13.25
C ALA A 245 -11.54 2.83 14.68
N PHE A 246 -11.06 4.04 14.91
CA PHE A 246 -10.50 4.42 16.21
C PHE A 246 -11.55 4.65 17.28
N PRO A 247 -11.31 4.18 18.52
CA PRO A 247 -12.17 4.47 19.66
C PRO A 247 -12.10 5.95 20.06
N ALA A 248 -13.20 6.50 20.55
CA ALA A 248 -13.28 7.90 20.96
C ALA A 248 -12.21 8.29 22.01
N ARG A 249 -11.80 7.34 22.86
CA ARG A 249 -10.73 7.56 23.85
C ARG A 249 -9.34 7.85 23.25
N TRP A 250 -9.13 7.58 21.94
CA TRP A 250 -7.90 7.94 21.25
C TRP A 250 -7.97 9.34 20.62
N ALA A 251 -9.12 10.00 20.65
CA ALA A 251 -9.28 11.34 20.10
C ALA A 251 -8.25 12.38 20.61
N PRO A 252 -7.85 12.40 21.90
CA PRO A 252 -6.80 13.32 22.34
C PRO A 252 -5.44 13.09 21.68
N TYR A 253 -5.07 11.82 21.40
CA TYR A 253 -3.82 11.50 20.69
C TYR A 253 -3.88 11.97 19.24
N VAL A 254 -5.02 11.71 18.57
CA VAL A 254 -5.25 12.16 17.20
C VAL A 254 -5.24 13.69 17.12
N ALA A 255 -5.94 14.39 18.01
CA ALA A 255 -5.95 15.85 18.04
C ALA A 255 -4.55 16.43 18.24
N TYR A 256 -3.76 15.85 19.14
CA TYR A 256 -2.36 16.26 19.34
C TYR A 256 -1.52 16.07 18.07
N ARG A 257 -1.70 14.94 17.38
CA ARG A 257 -0.98 14.67 16.12
C ARG A 257 -1.40 15.66 15.02
N GLN A 258 -2.69 15.87 14.86
CA GLN A 258 -3.23 16.82 13.88
C GLN A 258 -2.76 18.24 14.12
N ALA A 259 -2.75 18.71 15.37
CA ALA A 259 -2.19 20.03 15.72
C ALA A 259 -0.69 20.13 15.37
N GLY A 260 0.07 19.04 15.62
CA GLY A 260 1.48 18.97 15.23
C GLY A 260 1.70 19.03 13.72
N TRP A 261 0.91 18.31 12.94
CA TRP A 261 0.98 18.36 11.48
C TRP A 261 0.58 19.72 10.91
N ALA A 262 -0.50 20.31 11.41
CA ALA A 262 -0.90 21.65 11.01
C ALA A 262 0.18 22.71 11.32
N TRP A 263 0.86 22.58 12.46
CA TRP A 263 1.98 23.44 12.81
C TRP A 263 3.17 23.28 11.87
N HIS A 264 3.55 22.05 11.53
CA HIS A 264 4.61 21.80 10.54
C HIS A 264 4.20 22.32 9.16
N ALA A 265 2.99 22.05 8.72
CA ALA A 265 2.46 22.52 7.45
C ALA A 265 2.46 24.07 7.37
N LEU A 266 2.14 24.75 8.48
CA LEU A 266 2.22 26.22 8.56
C LEU A 266 3.67 26.72 8.37
N ARG A 267 4.64 26.07 9.00
CA ARG A 267 6.06 26.45 8.92
C ARG A 267 6.69 26.17 7.56
N ASP A 268 6.27 25.06 6.92
CA ASP A 268 6.88 24.55 5.70
C ASP A 268 6.10 24.97 4.44
N GLY A 269 5.07 25.85 4.59
CA GLY A 269 4.26 26.38 3.48
C GLY A 269 3.16 25.45 2.97
N GLY A 270 2.97 24.27 3.57
CA GLY A 270 1.99 23.25 3.16
C GLY A 270 0.60 23.38 3.80
N LEU A 271 0.32 24.44 4.59
CA LEU A 271 -0.93 24.58 5.34
C LEU A 271 -2.18 24.52 4.45
N ARG A 272 -2.12 25.09 3.26
CA ARG A 272 -3.23 25.04 2.31
C ARG A 272 -3.59 23.60 1.92
N ALA A 273 -2.60 22.80 1.53
CA ALA A 273 -2.80 21.39 1.16
C ALA A 273 -3.36 20.56 2.34
N HIS A 274 -2.87 20.82 3.56
CA HIS A 274 -3.36 20.17 4.77
C HIS A 274 -4.84 20.51 5.03
N LEU A 275 -5.22 21.80 4.97
CA LEU A 275 -6.61 22.23 5.19
C LEU A 275 -7.55 21.73 4.08
N GLU A 276 -7.13 21.77 2.83
CA GLU A 276 -7.89 21.20 1.70
C GLU A 276 -8.10 19.68 1.85
N GLY A 277 -7.09 18.96 2.34
CA GLY A 277 -7.19 17.54 2.67
C GLY A 277 -8.22 17.29 3.78
N ALA A 278 -8.13 18.04 4.87
CA ALA A 278 -9.08 17.94 5.99
C ALA A 278 -10.52 18.26 5.53
N ALA A 279 -10.71 19.32 4.76
CA ALA A 279 -12.02 19.70 4.21
C ALA A 279 -12.60 18.62 3.28
N ALA A 280 -11.76 17.99 2.44
CA ALA A 280 -12.18 16.91 1.54
C ALA A 280 -12.56 15.62 2.27
N ALA A 281 -12.17 15.43 3.52
CA ALA A 281 -12.62 14.31 4.34
C ALA A 281 -14.05 14.50 4.84
N LEU A 282 -14.48 15.73 5.13
CA LEU A 282 -15.73 16.03 5.83
C LEU A 282 -16.98 15.35 5.24
N PRO A 283 -17.23 15.38 3.90
CA PRO A 283 -18.42 14.74 3.32
C PRO A 283 -18.42 13.21 3.46
N LEU A 284 -17.25 12.59 3.65
CA LEU A 284 -17.10 11.14 3.76
C LEU A 284 -17.16 10.64 5.23
N LEU A 285 -16.87 11.48 6.21
CA LEU A 285 -16.85 11.12 7.63
C LEU A 285 -18.16 10.47 8.12
N PRO A 286 -19.38 10.94 7.74
CA PRO A 286 -20.63 10.31 8.19
C PRO A 286 -20.74 8.84 7.76
N ALA A 287 -20.28 8.49 6.55
CA ALA A 287 -20.25 7.11 6.06
C ALA A 287 -19.25 6.27 6.88
N MET A 288 -18.03 6.76 7.08
CA MET A 288 -17.00 6.09 7.89
C MET A 288 -17.47 5.84 9.33
N LEU A 289 -18.13 6.80 9.95
CA LEU A 289 -18.66 6.67 11.32
C LEU A 289 -19.80 5.65 11.40
N ARG A 290 -20.65 5.52 10.37
CA ARG A 290 -21.69 4.48 10.31
C ARG A 290 -21.07 3.10 10.20
N GLU A 291 -20.08 2.92 9.33
CA GLU A 291 -19.36 1.66 9.11
C GLU A 291 -18.57 1.22 10.35
N ARG A 292 -18.09 2.17 11.17
CA ARG A 292 -17.37 1.90 12.43
C ARG A 292 -18.10 0.89 13.32
N ARG A 293 -19.42 1.02 13.46
CA ARG A 293 -20.20 0.14 14.33
C ARG A 293 -20.25 -1.28 13.77
N ALA A 294 -20.43 -1.42 12.45
CA ALA A 294 -20.44 -2.72 11.80
C ALA A 294 -19.06 -3.38 11.88
N LEU A 295 -18.01 -2.64 11.57
CA LEU A 295 -16.62 -3.12 11.63
C LEU A 295 -16.25 -3.63 13.03
N ARG A 296 -16.64 -2.89 14.08
CA ARG A 296 -16.37 -3.30 15.47
C ARG A 296 -17.17 -4.51 15.92
N ARG A 297 -18.39 -4.68 15.43
CA ARG A 297 -19.22 -5.88 15.76
C ARG A 297 -18.68 -7.12 15.07
N ALA A 298 -18.15 -6.99 13.86
CA ALA A 298 -17.56 -8.07 13.09
C ALA A 298 -16.13 -8.40 13.54
N ALA A 299 -15.47 -7.51 14.30
CA ALA A 299 -14.08 -7.68 14.70
C ALA A 299 -13.87 -8.88 15.62
N VAL A 300 -13.01 -9.80 15.22
CA VAL A 300 -12.53 -10.93 16.02
C VAL A 300 -11.43 -10.49 16.98
N VAL A 301 -10.62 -9.51 16.56
CA VAL A 301 -9.55 -8.92 17.36
C VAL A 301 -9.93 -7.49 17.77
N PRO A 302 -9.88 -7.15 19.07
CA PRO A 302 -10.12 -5.77 19.51
C PRO A 302 -9.15 -4.79 18.86
N VAL A 303 -9.61 -3.58 18.51
CA VAL A 303 -8.79 -2.56 17.86
C VAL A 303 -7.53 -2.21 18.67
N GLU A 304 -7.58 -2.33 19.98
CA GLU A 304 -6.45 -2.07 20.87
C GLU A 304 -5.31 -3.09 20.73
N ARG A 305 -5.63 -4.31 20.31
CA ARG A 305 -4.67 -5.35 19.95
C ARG A 305 -4.22 -5.22 18.49
N ALA A 306 -5.17 -4.89 17.60
CA ALA A 306 -4.87 -4.67 16.19
C ALA A 306 -3.92 -3.47 16.00
N VAL A 307 -4.10 -2.39 16.80
CA VAL A 307 -3.24 -1.20 16.80
C VAL A 307 -2.52 -1.10 18.14
N PRO A 308 -1.34 -1.72 18.30
CA PRO A 308 -0.61 -1.72 19.55
C PRO A 308 -0.16 -0.30 19.93
N TRP A 309 -0.07 -0.05 21.24
CA TRP A 309 0.48 1.22 21.73
C TRP A 309 1.98 1.31 21.39
N ARG A 310 2.40 2.46 20.88
CA ARG A 310 3.81 2.83 20.76
C ARG A 310 4.01 4.28 21.20
N PRO A 311 5.13 4.60 21.89
CA PRO A 311 5.40 5.98 22.28
C PRO A 311 5.44 6.89 21.03
N ILE A 312 4.93 8.12 21.21
CA ILE A 312 5.03 9.16 20.19
C ILE A 312 6.52 9.47 20.01
N ARG A 313 7.14 8.96 18.96
CA ARG A 313 8.46 9.43 18.57
C ARG A 313 8.26 10.78 17.86
N ARG A 314 9.11 11.77 18.14
CA ARG A 314 9.27 12.90 17.24
C ARG A 314 9.74 12.32 15.92
N THR A 315 8.88 12.32 14.91
CA THR A 315 9.33 12.04 13.55
C THR A 315 10.39 13.10 13.25
N ALA A 316 11.61 12.67 12.95
CA ALA A 316 12.55 13.54 12.30
C ALA A 316 11.79 14.12 11.10
N ALA A 317 11.77 15.45 11.00
CA ALA A 317 11.04 16.14 9.97
C ALA A 317 11.25 15.43 8.63
N ALA A 318 10.18 15.18 7.89
CA ALA A 318 10.19 14.82 6.48
C ALA A 318 10.71 16.02 5.67
N GLY A 319 11.91 16.46 5.99
CA GLY A 319 12.58 17.61 5.45
C GLY A 319 13.85 17.13 4.76
N ARG A 320 13.70 16.58 3.55
CA ARG A 320 14.66 16.57 2.43
C ARG A 320 14.25 15.58 1.32
N ALA A 321 13.04 15.71 0.81
CA ALA A 321 12.70 15.14 -0.49
C ALA A 321 12.13 16.28 -1.35
N GLY A 322 13.03 17.12 -1.89
CA GLY A 322 12.62 18.25 -2.71
C GLY A 322 13.74 19.26 -2.92
N ARG A 323 14.97 18.79 -3.22
CA ARG A 323 16.01 19.59 -3.89
C ARG A 323 16.98 18.64 -4.58
N ALA A 324 16.70 18.27 -5.79
CA ALA A 324 17.64 18.13 -6.91
C ALA A 324 16.79 18.05 -8.19
#